data_2f7746375bd31054fb138011db078bc0
#
_entry.id   2f7746375bd31054fb138011db078bc0
#
_cell.length_a   1.000
_cell.length_b   1.000
_cell.length_c   1.000
_cell.angle_alpha   90.00
_cell.angle_beta   90.00
_cell.angle_gamma   90.00
#
_symmetry.space_group_name_H-M   'P 1'
#
loop_
_entity.id
_entity.type
_entity.pdbx_description
1 polymer ?
#
loop_
_entity_poly.entity_id
_entity_poly.type
_entity_poly.pdbx_seq_one_letter_code
_entity_poly.pdbx_strand_id
1 'polypeptide(L)'
;MGVFATRSPFRPNAIGLSCVRLEKVELHTAFGPVLYVAGADLMDGSPIFDIKPYLAYCDSHPEALEGFTGAVNKPALHVEFPQELLERLPQGCREGLLEILAQDPRPGYQNEPNRVYGMTFAGFEIGFTVAGTILTVCRVEENGVQ
;
A
#
# COMPACT_ATOMS: atom_id res chain seq x y z
N MET A 1 9.64 11.52 17.32
CA MET A 1 8.74 12.46 16.63
C MET A 1 7.43 12.58 17.40
N GLY A 2 6.86 13.78 17.51
CA GLY A 2 5.59 14.00 18.22
C GLY A 2 4.39 13.51 17.41
N VAL A 3 3.28 13.21 18.10
CA VAL A 3 2.05 12.67 17.50
C VAL A 3 1.47 13.57 16.38
N PHE A 4 1.62 14.88 16.50
CA PHE A 4 1.14 15.84 15.48
C PHE A 4 2.01 15.93 14.23
N ALA A 5 3.21 15.35 14.26
CA ALA A 5 4.12 15.31 13.13
C ALA A 5 4.02 13.99 12.33
N THR A 6 3.11 13.10 12.68
CA THR A 6 2.93 11.80 12.03
C THR A 6 1.49 11.55 11.61
N ARG A 7 1.30 10.69 10.62
CA ARG A 7 -0.01 10.17 10.18
C ARG A 7 -0.30 8.78 10.75
N SER A 8 0.47 8.34 11.74
CA SER A 8 0.30 7.05 12.40
C SER A 8 -1.08 6.93 13.05
N PRO A 9 -1.75 5.77 12.98
CA PRO A 9 -2.99 5.49 13.68
C PRO A 9 -2.79 5.34 15.19
N PHE A 10 -1.55 5.16 15.67
CA PHE A 10 -1.22 5.05 17.09
C PHE A 10 -1.24 6.43 17.76
N ARG A 11 -2.44 6.91 18.04
CA ARG A 11 -2.69 8.22 18.65
C ARG A 11 -3.96 8.17 19.51
N PRO A 12 -4.16 9.14 20.44
CA PRO A 12 -5.33 9.14 21.36
C PRO A 12 -6.67 9.02 20.64
N ASN A 13 -6.84 9.71 19.50
CA ASN A 13 -7.97 9.55 18.59
C ASN A 13 -7.48 8.81 17.33
N ALA A 14 -7.73 7.52 17.25
CA ALA A 14 -7.29 6.68 16.15
C ALA A 14 -8.16 6.88 14.88
N ILE A 15 -8.41 8.16 14.51
CA ILE A 15 -9.14 8.53 13.30
C ILE A 15 -8.13 8.91 12.24
N GLY A 16 -8.20 8.24 11.10
CA GLY A 16 -7.42 8.54 9.91
C GLY A 16 -8.22 9.35 8.89
N LEU A 17 -7.52 9.91 7.92
CA LEU A 17 -8.09 10.54 6.73
C LEU A 17 -7.42 9.94 5.51
N SER A 18 -8.20 9.34 4.61
CA SER A 18 -7.73 8.78 3.35
C SER A 18 -8.36 9.54 2.19
N CYS A 19 -7.55 9.98 1.25
CA CYS A 19 -8.01 10.53 -0.01
C CYS A 19 -8.05 9.39 -1.04
N VAL A 20 -9.21 9.17 -1.65
CA VAL A 20 -9.43 8.05 -2.58
C VAL A 20 -10.09 8.56 -3.86
N ARG A 21 -9.87 7.85 -4.96
CA ARG A 21 -10.57 8.14 -6.21
C ARG A 21 -11.87 7.34 -6.27
N LEU A 22 -12.99 8.02 -6.46
CA LEU A 22 -14.28 7.36 -6.68
C LEU A 22 -14.33 6.78 -8.10
N GLU A 23 -14.48 5.46 -8.21
CA GLU A 23 -14.59 4.72 -9.47
C GLU A 23 -16.05 4.55 -9.90
N LYS A 24 -16.91 4.14 -8.96
CA LYS A 24 -18.31 3.79 -9.23
C LYS A 24 -19.16 3.96 -7.98
N VAL A 25 -20.41 4.32 -8.17
CA VAL A 25 -21.48 4.26 -7.15
C VAL A 25 -22.52 3.27 -7.61
N GLU A 26 -22.87 2.30 -6.78
CA GLU A 26 -23.92 1.33 -7.03
C GLU A 26 -24.93 1.39 -5.89
N LEU A 27 -26.14 1.87 -6.19
CA LEU A 27 -27.15 2.16 -5.17
C LEU A 27 -27.92 0.91 -4.70
N HIS A 28 -27.96 -0.13 -5.52
CA HIS A 28 -28.77 -1.32 -5.27
C HIS A 28 -27.91 -2.57 -5.34
N THR A 29 -27.29 -2.93 -4.20
CA THR A 29 -26.57 -4.19 -4.03
C THR A 29 -27.17 -4.99 -2.88
N ALA A 30 -26.73 -6.23 -2.69
CA ALA A 30 -27.10 -7.05 -1.53
C ALA A 30 -26.73 -6.41 -0.17
N PHE A 31 -25.77 -5.45 -0.19
CA PHE A 31 -25.28 -4.73 0.99
C PHE A 31 -25.85 -3.31 1.13
N GLY A 32 -26.80 -2.92 0.27
CA GLY A 32 -27.25 -1.54 0.14
C GLY A 32 -26.36 -0.73 -0.83
N PRO A 33 -26.28 0.61 -0.70
CA PRO A 33 -25.41 1.43 -1.53
C PRO A 33 -23.93 1.11 -1.31
N VAL A 34 -23.18 0.95 -2.39
CA VAL A 34 -21.74 0.66 -2.38
C VAL A 34 -20.98 1.69 -3.19
N LEU A 35 -19.87 2.16 -2.63
CA LEU A 35 -18.88 3.01 -3.31
C LEU A 35 -17.66 2.16 -3.68
N TYR A 36 -17.32 2.14 -4.95
CA TYR A 36 -16.07 1.55 -5.43
C TYR A 36 -15.02 2.64 -5.52
N VAL A 37 -13.90 2.45 -4.83
CA VAL A 37 -12.85 3.46 -4.75
C VAL A 37 -11.49 2.84 -5.08
N ALA A 38 -10.59 3.65 -5.64
CA ALA A 38 -9.20 3.30 -5.87
C ALA A 38 -8.28 4.11 -4.96
N GLY A 39 -7.15 3.49 -4.57
CA GLY A 39 -6.14 4.11 -3.70
C GLY A 39 -6.51 4.12 -2.22
N ALA A 40 -7.43 3.25 -1.79
CA ALA A 40 -7.75 3.09 -0.38
C ALA A 40 -6.64 2.29 0.32
N ASP A 41 -5.94 2.93 1.27
CA ASP A 41 -5.01 2.29 2.20
C ASP A 41 -5.75 2.00 3.51
N LEU A 42 -6.65 1.01 3.46
CA LEU A 42 -7.54 0.62 4.54
C LEU A 42 -7.48 -0.90 4.73
N MET A 43 -7.52 -1.33 5.98
CA MET A 43 -7.72 -2.74 6.29
C MET A 43 -9.18 -3.14 6.04
N ASP A 44 -9.39 -4.41 5.69
CA ASP A 44 -10.75 -4.98 5.60
C ASP A 44 -11.50 -4.79 6.93
N GLY A 45 -12.79 -4.46 6.85
CA GLY A 45 -13.60 -4.16 8.01
C GLY A 45 -13.33 -2.81 8.69
N SER A 46 -12.45 -1.95 8.14
CA SER A 46 -12.24 -0.60 8.70
C SER A 46 -13.52 0.22 8.67
N PRO A 47 -13.99 0.76 9.81
CA PRO A 47 -15.21 1.55 9.84
C PRO A 47 -15.01 2.92 9.18
N ILE A 48 -15.95 3.30 8.32
CA ILE A 48 -15.98 4.63 7.71
C ILE A 48 -16.98 5.50 8.47
N PHE A 49 -16.49 6.57 9.07
CA PHE A 49 -17.32 7.47 9.89
C PHE A 49 -17.93 8.63 9.10
N ASP A 50 -17.23 9.11 8.06
CA ASP A 50 -17.67 10.23 7.25
C ASP A 50 -17.04 10.18 5.86
N ILE A 51 -17.73 10.74 4.87
CA ILE A 51 -17.28 10.86 3.50
C ILE A 51 -17.50 12.30 3.04
N LYS A 52 -16.43 12.95 2.56
CA LYS A 52 -16.50 14.32 2.02
C LYS A 52 -15.99 14.37 0.59
N PRO A 53 -16.58 15.20 -0.26
CA PRO A 53 -16.05 15.41 -1.60
C PRO A 53 -14.67 16.09 -1.51
N TYR A 54 -13.74 15.65 -2.36
CA TYR A 54 -12.48 16.35 -2.56
C TYR A 54 -12.71 17.63 -3.39
N LEU A 55 -12.25 18.75 -2.87
CA LEU A 55 -12.37 20.06 -3.51
C LEU A 55 -10.98 20.61 -3.82
N ALA A 56 -10.55 20.50 -5.08
CA ALA A 56 -9.20 20.84 -5.49
C ALA A 56 -8.75 22.25 -5.10
N TYR A 57 -9.66 23.21 -5.06
CA TYR A 57 -9.34 24.60 -4.73
C TYR A 57 -9.02 24.84 -3.24
N CYS A 58 -9.40 23.91 -2.35
CA CYS A 58 -9.11 24.02 -0.92
C CYS A 58 -8.31 22.82 -0.36
N ASP A 59 -8.34 21.66 -1.02
CA ASP A 59 -7.70 20.45 -0.54
C ASP A 59 -6.31 20.21 -1.18
N SER A 60 -6.05 20.85 -2.36
CA SER A 60 -4.77 20.68 -3.07
C SER A 60 -3.78 21.76 -2.68
N HIS A 61 -2.65 21.35 -2.14
CA HIS A 61 -1.53 22.19 -1.74
C HIS A 61 -0.22 21.70 -2.37
N PRO A 62 -0.03 21.86 -3.70
CA PRO A 62 1.16 21.34 -4.38
C PRO A 62 2.47 22.00 -3.91
N GLU A 63 2.38 23.20 -3.29
CA GLU A 63 3.51 23.90 -2.70
C GLU A 63 3.84 23.46 -1.25
N ALA A 64 3.06 22.53 -0.67
CA ALA A 64 3.28 22.09 0.69
C ALA A 64 4.66 21.43 0.85
N LEU A 65 5.36 21.81 1.92
CA LEU A 65 6.66 21.22 2.24
C LEU A 65 6.47 19.86 2.94
N GLU A 66 7.19 18.86 2.49
CA GLU A 66 7.12 17.49 3.00
C GLU A 66 7.71 17.31 4.41
N GLY A 67 8.37 18.35 4.94
CA GLY A 67 8.99 18.31 6.27
C GLY A 67 10.02 17.18 6.36
N PHE A 68 9.91 16.33 7.41
CA PHE A 68 10.84 15.22 7.59
C PHE A 68 10.66 14.08 6.58
N THR A 69 9.50 13.96 5.94
CA THR A 69 9.24 12.90 4.97
C THR A 69 10.07 13.08 3.71
N GLY A 70 10.34 14.31 3.29
CA GLY A 70 11.26 14.61 2.19
C GLY A 70 12.72 14.19 2.45
N ALA A 71 13.12 14.17 3.73
CA ALA A 71 14.45 13.69 4.14
C ALA A 71 14.54 12.17 4.27
N VAL A 72 13.41 11.46 4.29
CA VAL A 72 13.31 9.99 4.44
C VAL A 72 13.11 9.29 3.08
N ASN A 73 13.23 10.01 1.97
CA ASN A 73 13.16 9.42 0.64
C ASN A 73 14.25 8.34 0.49
N LYS A 74 13.89 7.10 0.82
CA LYS A 74 14.74 5.96 0.50
C LYS A 74 14.74 5.83 -1.03
N PRO A 75 15.92 5.65 -1.66
CA PRO A 75 15.94 5.33 -3.09
C PRO A 75 15.09 4.08 -3.32
N ALA A 76 14.29 4.09 -4.37
CA ALA A 76 13.51 2.93 -4.77
C ALA A 76 14.45 1.73 -4.97
N LEU A 77 14.03 0.56 -4.48
CA LEU A 77 14.78 -0.68 -4.69
C LEU A 77 14.67 -1.10 -6.17
N HIS A 78 15.73 -1.67 -6.68
CA HIS A 78 15.69 -2.38 -7.95
C HIS A 78 15.02 -3.75 -7.73
N VAL A 79 13.88 -3.99 -8.37
CA VAL A 79 13.12 -5.23 -8.20
C VAL A 79 13.50 -6.23 -9.27
N GLU A 80 14.10 -7.33 -8.86
CA GLU A 80 14.33 -8.52 -9.69
C GLU A 80 13.16 -9.49 -9.48
N PHE A 81 12.31 -9.62 -10.50
CA PHE A 81 11.17 -10.51 -10.47
C PHE A 81 11.35 -11.56 -11.57
N PRO A 82 11.61 -12.84 -11.23
CA PRO A 82 11.70 -13.91 -12.22
C PRO A 82 10.40 -13.99 -13.03
N GLN A 83 10.53 -14.08 -14.36
CA GLN A 83 9.41 -14.06 -15.29
C GLN A 83 8.38 -15.18 -14.99
N GLU A 84 8.87 -16.37 -14.64
CA GLU A 84 8.04 -17.53 -14.29
C GLU A 84 7.15 -17.28 -13.05
N LEU A 85 7.64 -16.51 -12.07
CA LEU A 85 6.90 -16.15 -10.88
C LEU A 85 5.93 -15.00 -11.17
N LEU A 86 6.34 -14.04 -12.01
CA LEU A 86 5.50 -12.91 -12.40
C LEU A 86 4.27 -13.38 -13.21
N GLU A 87 4.41 -14.41 -14.01
CA GLU A 87 3.33 -14.98 -14.82
C GLU A 87 2.25 -15.69 -14.00
N ARG A 88 2.55 -16.08 -12.76
CA ARG A 88 1.55 -16.65 -11.83
C ARG A 88 0.53 -15.62 -11.36
N LEU A 89 0.86 -14.33 -11.47
CA LEU A 89 -0.01 -13.23 -11.05
C LEU A 89 -0.93 -12.78 -12.20
N PRO A 90 -2.18 -12.41 -11.90
CA PRO A 90 -3.06 -11.75 -12.85
C PRO A 90 -2.40 -10.49 -13.43
N GLN A 91 -2.57 -10.26 -14.73
CA GLN A 91 -1.89 -9.16 -15.42
C GLN A 91 -2.19 -7.79 -14.79
N GLY A 92 -3.42 -7.55 -14.34
CA GLY A 92 -3.82 -6.28 -13.72
C GLY A 92 -3.20 -5.99 -12.36
N CYS A 93 -2.56 -6.98 -11.72
CA CYS A 93 -1.92 -6.83 -10.40
C CYS A 93 -0.40 -6.64 -10.47
N ARG A 94 0.23 -6.93 -11.61
CA ARG A 94 1.69 -7.01 -11.73
C ARG A 94 2.38 -5.67 -11.52
N GLU A 95 1.89 -4.64 -12.17
CA GLU A 95 2.46 -3.29 -12.09
C GLU A 95 2.36 -2.74 -10.67
N GLY A 96 1.20 -2.82 -10.02
CA GLY A 96 1.02 -2.37 -8.64
C GLY A 96 1.90 -3.13 -7.65
N LEU A 97 2.12 -4.43 -7.84
CA LEU A 97 3.04 -5.19 -7.00
C LEU A 97 4.49 -4.73 -7.17
N LEU A 98 4.94 -4.50 -8.40
CA LEU A 98 6.29 -4.00 -8.67
C LEU A 98 6.53 -2.64 -8.02
N GLU A 99 5.57 -1.73 -8.07
CA GLU A 99 5.64 -0.42 -7.42
C GLU A 99 5.74 -0.53 -5.90
N ILE A 100 4.96 -1.42 -5.28
CA ILE A 100 5.01 -1.66 -3.83
C ILE A 100 6.36 -2.24 -3.42
N LEU A 101 6.86 -3.23 -4.14
CA LEU A 101 8.15 -3.85 -3.86
C LEU A 101 9.31 -2.84 -4.00
N ALA A 102 9.24 -1.94 -4.98
CA ALA A 102 10.23 -0.90 -5.18
C ALA A 102 10.29 0.10 -4.00
N GLN A 103 9.22 0.26 -3.24
CA GLN A 103 9.15 1.12 -2.06
C GLN A 103 9.69 0.49 -0.76
N ASP A 104 10.33 -0.68 -0.83
CA ASP A 104 10.88 -1.40 0.32
C ASP A 104 9.82 -1.73 1.39
N PRO A 105 8.97 -2.75 1.16
CA PRO A 105 7.89 -3.10 2.08
C PRO A 105 8.34 -3.76 3.40
N ARG A 106 9.67 -3.86 3.64
CA ARG A 106 10.19 -4.43 4.89
C ARG A 106 9.87 -3.52 6.08
N PRO A 107 9.63 -4.11 7.26
CA PRO A 107 9.63 -3.34 8.50
C PRO A 107 10.94 -2.56 8.66
N GLY A 108 10.87 -1.25 8.93
CA GLY A 108 12.02 -0.34 8.92
C GLY A 108 13.14 -0.67 9.94
N TYR A 109 12.87 -1.57 10.90
CA TYR A 109 13.84 -2.05 11.90
C TYR A 109 14.51 -3.38 11.50
N GLN A 110 14.14 -3.98 10.36
CA GLN A 110 14.70 -5.26 9.89
C GLN A 110 15.57 -5.02 8.66
N ASN A 111 16.83 -5.43 8.76
CA ASN A 111 17.79 -5.33 7.65
C ASN A 111 18.71 -6.55 7.63
N GLU A 112 18.13 -7.72 7.34
CA GLU A 112 18.84 -8.99 7.27
C GLU A 112 18.91 -9.45 5.81
N PRO A 113 20.09 -9.42 5.16
CA PRO A 113 20.20 -9.65 3.69
C PRO A 113 19.81 -11.05 3.24
N ASN A 114 19.87 -12.06 4.11
CA ASN A 114 19.53 -13.45 3.79
C ASN A 114 18.13 -13.87 4.26
N ARG A 115 17.39 -12.96 4.86
CA ARG A 115 16.04 -13.24 5.34
C ARG A 115 15.04 -13.17 4.21
N VAL A 116 14.19 -14.19 4.12
CA VAL A 116 13.00 -14.15 3.27
C VAL A 116 11.90 -13.41 4.01
N TYR A 117 11.50 -12.29 3.45
CA TYR A 117 10.34 -11.51 3.91
C TYR A 117 9.11 -11.98 3.15
N GLY A 118 7.95 -11.90 3.77
CA GLY A 118 6.67 -12.25 3.18
C GLY A 118 5.70 -11.07 3.21
N MET A 119 4.89 -10.95 2.19
CA MET A 119 3.72 -10.04 2.17
C MET A 119 2.57 -10.67 1.41
N THR A 120 1.35 -10.39 1.84
CA THR A 120 0.16 -10.78 1.11
C THR A 120 -0.25 -9.67 0.13
N PHE A 121 -0.50 -10.03 -1.13
CA PHE A 121 -0.95 -9.09 -2.15
C PHE A 121 -1.92 -9.78 -3.12
N ALA A 122 -3.11 -9.21 -3.31
CA ALA A 122 -4.13 -9.68 -4.25
C ALA A 122 -4.47 -11.17 -4.13
N GLY A 123 -4.45 -11.75 -2.91
CA GLY A 123 -4.71 -13.17 -2.66
C GLY A 123 -3.49 -14.08 -2.85
N PHE A 124 -2.30 -13.52 -3.05
CA PHE A 124 -1.03 -14.25 -3.16
C PHE A 124 -0.12 -13.93 -1.99
N GLU A 125 0.65 -14.92 -1.56
CA GLU A 125 1.77 -14.75 -0.63
C GLU A 125 3.05 -14.57 -1.45
N ILE A 126 3.69 -13.41 -1.29
CA ILE A 126 4.90 -13.01 -2.02
C ILE A 126 6.10 -13.10 -1.09
N GLY A 127 7.04 -13.97 -1.39
CA GLY A 127 8.31 -14.08 -0.67
C GLY A 127 9.44 -13.38 -1.41
N PHE A 128 10.24 -12.58 -0.71
CA PHE A 128 11.35 -11.83 -1.29
C PHE A 128 12.52 -11.65 -0.33
N THR A 129 13.69 -11.42 -0.87
CA THR A 129 14.91 -11.05 -0.11
C THR A 129 15.37 -9.67 -0.55
N VAL A 130 16.13 -8.97 0.30
CA VAL A 130 16.71 -7.67 -0.06
C VAL A 130 18.20 -7.65 0.30
N ALA A 131 19.02 -7.38 -0.69
CA ALA A 131 20.47 -7.23 -0.54
C ALA A 131 20.91 -5.87 -1.10
N GLY A 132 21.35 -4.96 -0.22
CA GLY A 132 21.67 -3.60 -0.61
C GLY A 132 20.45 -2.87 -1.18
N THR A 133 20.49 -2.49 -2.46
CA THR A 133 19.42 -1.82 -3.19
C THR A 133 18.61 -2.75 -4.11
N ILE A 134 18.87 -4.06 -4.05
CA ILE A 134 18.22 -5.05 -4.91
C ILE A 134 17.24 -5.87 -4.06
N LEU A 135 15.98 -5.93 -4.50
CA LEU A 135 14.95 -6.82 -3.99
C LEU A 135 14.73 -7.94 -5.00
N THR A 136 14.92 -9.18 -4.57
CA THR A 136 14.71 -10.37 -5.42
C THR A 136 13.50 -11.16 -4.92
N VAL A 137 12.49 -11.35 -5.78
CA VAL A 137 11.34 -12.19 -5.48
C VAL A 137 11.72 -13.66 -5.66
N CYS A 138 11.48 -14.47 -4.62
CA CYS A 138 11.85 -15.89 -4.62
C CYS A 138 10.62 -16.82 -4.54
N ARG A 139 9.43 -16.31 -4.21
CA ARG A 139 8.24 -17.13 -4.04
C ARG A 139 6.96 -16.35 -4.37
N VAL A 140 6.02 -16.99 -5.07
CA VAL A 140 4.65 -16.55 -5.30
C VAL A 140 3.73 -17.77 -5.14
N GLU A 141 2.86 -17.74 -4.14
CA GLU A 141 1.91 -18.82 -3.82
C GLU A 141 0.51 -18.23 -3.66
N GLU A 142 -0.51 -18.90 -4.17
CA GLU A 142 -1.89 -18.51 -3.89
C GLU A 142 -2.21 -18.74 -2.42
N ASN A 143 -2.77 -17.73 -1.76
CA ASN A 143 -3.37 -17.92 -0.45
C ASN A 143 -4.62 -18.79 -0.62
N GLY A 144 -4.51 -20.09 -0.31
CA GLY A 144 -5.67 -20.95 -0.21
C GLY A 144 -6.62 -20.38 0.84
N VAL A 145 -7.72 -19.81 0.39
CA VAL A 145 -8.82 -19.43 1.28
C VAL A 145 -9.33 -20.74 1.90
N GLN A 146 -9.04 -20.94 3.18
CA GLN A 146 -9.76 -21.92 4.01
C GLN A 146 -11.10 -21.33 4.43
#